data_f66eb5c53b1909e48ccef7fd74f92eb2
#
_entry.id   f66eb5c53b1909e48ccef7fd74f92eb2
#
_cell.length_a   1.000
_cell.length_b   1.000
_cell.length_c   1.000
_cell.angle_alpha   90.00
_cell.angle_beta   90.00
_cell.angle_gamma   90.00
#
_symmetry.space_group_name_H-M   'P 1'
#
loop_
_entity.id
_entity.type
_entity.pdbx_description
1 polymer ?
#
loop_
_entity_poly.entity_id
_entity_poly.type
_entity_poly.pdbx_seq_one_letter_code
_entity_poly.pdbx_strand_id
1 'polypeptide(L)'
;MDEELGQIEKNNTWELVRRPKDKNVIGTKWIFKNKLNESGEVIRNKARLVCKGYAQQEGIYFEETFAPVARLEAIRMFLALSSFQNFKVFQMDVKSAFLNGDLEEEVYIEQPDGFILGNDPNLVCRLKKALYGLKQAPRAWYYRLDKYLHQQGFSKGSADSNLYIKIENDKLLILLVYVDDIIFGSNEESMSQSFALVMQK
;
A
#
# COMPACT_ATOMS: atom_id res chain seq x y z
N MET A 1 -6.27 -6.54 -17.07
CA MET A 1 -6.11 -7.71 -16.18
C MET A 1 -4.65 -8.15 -16.19
N ASP A 2 -4.05 -8.37 -17.35
CA ASP A 2 -2.64 -8.78 -17.48
C ASP A 2 -1.65 -7.83 -16.79
N GLU A 3 -1.88 -6.52 -16.89
CA GLU A 3 -1.08 -5.52 -16.16
C GLU A 3 -1.13 -5.73 -14.63
N GLU A 4 -2.29 -6.05 -14.06
CA GLU A 4 -2.45 -6.32 -12.64
C GLU A 4 -1.77 -7.63 -12.23
N LEU A 5 -1.94 -8.71 -13.01
CA LEU A 5 -1.25 -9.97 -12.76
C LEU A 5 0.26 -9.81 -12.87
N GLY A 6 0.75 -9.07 -13.87
CA GLY A 6 2.16 -8.75 -13.99
C GLY A 6 2.73 -7.98 -12.79
N GLN A 7 1.93 -7.09 -12.17
CA GLN A 7 2.34 -6.43 -10.91
C GLN A 7 2.38 -7.41 -9.73
N ILE A 8 1.42 -8.31 -9.63
CA ILE A 8 1.36 -9.35 -8.60
C ILE A 8 2.56 -10.30 -8.72
N GLU A 9 2.91 -10.73 -9.92
CA GLU A 9 4.09 -11.56 -10.20
C GLU A 9 5.39 -10.82 -9.88
N LYS A 10 5.54 -9.59 -10.39
CA LYS A 10 6.72 -8.76 -10.12
C LYS A 10 6.99 -8.57 -8.63
N ASN A 11 5.93 -8.41 -7.84
CA ASN A 11 6.03 -8.26 -6.39
C ASN A 11 6.17 -9.60 -5.66
N ASN A 12 6.15 -10.74 -6.36
CA ASN A 12 6.18 -12.07 -5.76
C ASN A 12 5.12 -12.24 -4.66
N THR A 13 3.88 -11.78 -4.97
CA THR A 13 2.78 -11.66 -3.99
C THR A 13 2.26 -13.01 -3.53
N TRP A 14 2.33 -14.04 -4.39
CA TRP A 14 1.85 -15.38 -4.08
C TRP A 14 2.73 -16.48 -4.67
N GLU A 15 2.44 -17.72 -4.26
CA GLU A 15 2.91 -18.94 -4.90
C GLU A 15 1.73 -19.88 -5.14
N LEU A 16 1.82 -20.67 -6.21
CA LEU A 16 0.83 -21.69 -6.52
C LEU A 16 1.10 -22.94 -5.69
N VAL A 17 0.06 -23.42 -5.01
CA VAL A 17 0.13 -24.59 -4.14
C VAL A 17 -1.10 -25.47 -4.35
N ARG A 18 -1.00 -26.73 -3.95
CA ARG A 18 -2.16 -27.63 -3.87
C ARG A 18 -3.16 -27.10 -2.84
N ARG A 19 -4.44 -27.21 -3.14
CA ARG A 19 -5.50 -26.78 -2.23
C ARG A 19 -5.38 -27.51 -0.89
N PRO A 20 -5.24 -26.75 0.22
CA PRO A 20 -5.20 -27.33 1.56
C PRO A 20 -6.56 -27.93 1.93
N LYS A 21 -6.56 -29.02 2.69
CA LYS A 21 -7.81 -29.70 3.10
C LYS A 21 -8.50 -29.00 4.27
N ASP A 22 -7.69 -28.44 5.17
CA ASP A 22 -8.16 -27.91 6.46
C ASP A 22 -8.11 -26.38 6.55
N LYS A 23 -7.99 -25.70 5.42
CA LYS A 23 -7.92 -24.23 5.38
C LYS A 23 -8.98 -23.68 4.44
N ASN A 24 -9.58 -22.58 4.82
CA ASN A 24 -10.50 -21.86 3.96
C ASN A 24 -9.74 -21.12 2.85
N VAL A 25 -10.21 -21.25 1.63
CA VAL A 25 -9.68 -20.54 0.47
C VAL A 25 -10.62 -19.37 0.15
N ILE A 26 -10.10 -18.17 0.22
CA ILE A 26 -10.86 -16.93 0.02
C ILE A 26 -11.07 -16.72 -1.49
N GLY A 27 -12.30 -16.49 -1.90
CA GLY A 27 -12.62 -16.16 -3.29
C GLY A 27 -12.00 -14.82 -3.73
N THR A 28 -11.78 -14.68 -5.02
CA THR A 28 -11.34 -13.43 -5.66
C THR A 28 -12.43 -12.85 -6.55
N LYS A 29 -12.27 -11.61 -6.96
CA LYS A 29 -13.08 -10.95 -7.98
C LYS A 29 -12.29 -9.85 -8.68
N TRP A 30 -12.62 -9.60 -9.95
CA TRP A 30 -12.12 -8.44 -10.67
C TRP A 30 -12.99 -7.21 -10.41
N ILE A 31 -12.35 -6.09 -10.14
CA ILE A 31 -12.99 -4.77 -10.09
C ILE A 31 -12.42 -3.94 -11.23
N PHE A 32 -13.32 -3.43 -12.08
CA PHE A 32 -12.97 -2.58 -13.20
C PHE A 32 -13.34 -1.13 -12.91
N LYS A 33 -12.44 -0.22 -13.22
CA LYS A 33 -12.66 1.22 -13.07
C LYS A 33 -12.11 1.97 -14.29
N ASN A 34 -12.94 2.79 -14.90
CA ASN A 34 -12.52 3.70 -15.94
C ASN A 34 -11.90 4.95 -15.29
N LYS A 35 -10.74 5.37 -15.78
CA LYS A 35 -10.20 6.69 -15.47
C LYS A 35 -10.64 7.66 -16.57
N LEU A 36 -11.18 8.79 -16.14
CA LEU A 36 -11.66 9.85 -17.02
C LEU A 36 -10.65 11.01 -16.99
N ASN A 37 -10.55 11.75 -18.11
CA ASN A 37 -9.91 13.05 -18.16
C ASN A 37 -10.86 14.14 -17.64
N GLU A 38 -10.40 15.39 -17.66
CA GLU A 38 -11.21 16.56 -17.25
C GLU A 38 -12.45 16.76 -18.13
N SER A 39 -12.42 16.28 -19.38
CA SER A 39 -13.53 16.33 -20.33
C SER A 39 -14.55 15.18 -20.15
N GLY A 40 -14.31 14.26 -19.19
CA GLY A 40 -15.17 13.11 -18.94
C GLY A 40 -14.96 11.92 -19.88
N GLU A 41 -13.94 11.93 -20.73
CA GLU A 41 -13.62 10.84 -21.64
C GLU A 41 -12.77 9.77 -20.95
N VAL A 42 -13.02 8.50 -21.28
CA VAL A 42 -12.25 7.38 -20.73
C VAL A 42 -10.85 7.36 -21.34
N ILE A 43 -9.85 7.68 -20.52
CA ILE A 43 -8.44 7.66 -20.92
C ILE A 43 -7.71 6.34 -20.57
N ARG A 44 -8.26 5.57 -19.61
CA ARG A 44 -7.68 4.29 -19.21
C ARG A 44 -8.72 3.41 -18.51
N ASN A 45 -8.68 2.13 -18.82
CA ASN A 45 -9.39 1.10 -18.07
C ASN A 45 -8.42 0.48 -17.06
N LYS A 46 -8.79 0.44 -15.79
CA LYS A 46 -8.01 -0.20 -14.72
C LYS A 46 -8.76 -1.42 -14.21
N ALA A 47 -8.09 -2.55 -14.14
CA ALA A 47 -8.56 -3.75 -13.46
C ALA A 47 -7.77 -3.91 -12.15
N ARG A 48 -8.45 -4.33 -11.08
CA ARG A 48 -7.83 -4.76 -9.82
C ARG A 48 -8.35 -6.13 -9.44
N LEU A 49 -7.45 -7.02 -9.06
CA LEU A 49 -7.81 -8.27 -8.42
C LEU A 49 -8.04 -8.01 -6.93
N VAL A 50 -9.20 -8.43 -6.42
CA VAL A 50 -9.62 -8.14 -5.04
C VAL A 50 -10.07 -9.43 -4.37
N CYS A 51 -9.57 -9.70 -3.17
CA CYS A 51 -10.03 -10.78 -2.31
C CYS A 51 -11.43 -10.47 -1.75
N LYS A 52 -12.26 -11.50 -1.62
CA LYS A 52 -13.56 -11.42 -0.94
C LYS A 52 -13.36 -11.46 0.58
N GLY A 53 -12.62 -10.48 1.14
CA GLY A 53 -12.20 -10.42 2.55
C GLY A 53 -13.35 -10.39 3.56
N TYR A 54 -14.59 -10.13 3.13
CA TYR A 54 -15.76 -10.29 4.01
C TYR A 54 -15.99 -11.73 4.47
N ALA A 55 -15.38 -12.72 3.82
CA ALA A 55 -15.40 -14.11 4.22
C ALA A 55 -14.36 -14.45 5.31
N GLN A 56 -13.49 -13.51 5.67
CA GLN A 56 -12.50 -13.69 6.72
C GLN A 56 -13.13 -13.56 8.10
N GLN A 57 -12.71 -14.43 9.03
CA GLN A 57 -13.10 -14.41 10.45
C GLN A 57 -11.90 -13.95 11.28
N GLU A 58 -12.16 -13.02 12.21
CA GLU A 58 -11.19 -12.57 13.19
C GLU A 58 -10.77 -13.72 14.11
N GLY A 59 -9.51 -13.72 14.53
CA GLY A 59 -8.91 -14.79 15.32
C GLY A 59 -8.54 -16.07 14.55
N ILE A 60 -8.91 -16.17 13.25
CA ILE A 60 -8.58 -17.29 12.37
C ILE A 60 -7.71 -16.85 11.20
N TYR A 61 -8.08 -15.74 10.54
CA TYR A 61 -7.39 -15.25 9.32
C TYR A 61 -6.65 -13.95 9.55
N PHE A 62 -6.93 -13.24 10.60
CA PHE A 62 -6.26 -12.01 11.02
C PHE A 62 -6.59 -11.75 12.49
N GLU A 63 -5.66 -11.16 13.22
CA GLU A 63 -5.88 -10.74 14.61
C GLU A 63 -6.25 -9.26 14.68
N GLU A 64 -5.57 -8.42 13.90
CA GLU A 64 -5.76 -6.99 13.91
C GLU A 64 -5.73 -6.42 12.48
N THR A 65 -6.61 -5.47 12.22
CA THR A 65 -6.74 -4.83 10.89
C THR A 65 -6.41 -3.36 10.93
N PHE A 66 -6.24 -2.77 12.11
CA PHE A 66 -6.07 -1.34 12.26
C PHE A 66 -4.79 -0.87 11.55
N ALA A 67 -4.97 0.11 10.68
CA ALA A 67 -3.91 0.94 10.14
C ALA A 67 -4.29 2.40 10.42
N PRO A 68 -3.37 3.21 10.98
CA PRO A 68 -3.67 4.61 11.21
C PRO A 68 -3.92 5.35 9.89
N VAL A 69 -4.76 6.38 9.95
CA VAL A 69 -5.05 7.28 8.83
C VAL A 69 -4.67 8.70 9.26
N ALA A 70 -3.97 9.42 8.39
CA ALA A 70 -3.55 10.79 8.68
C ALA A 70 -4.75 11.69 9.01
N ARG A 71 -4.62 12.48 10.06
CA ARG A 71 -5.66 13.43 10.47
C ARG A 71 -5.63 14.65 9.56
N LEU A 72 -6.80 15.16 9.24
CA LEU A 72 -6.93 16.36 8.39
C LEU A 72 -6.24 17.57 9.03
N GLU A 73 -6.26 17.66 10.36
CA GLU A 73 -5.58 18.68 11.13
C GLU A 73 -4.06 18.64 10.93
N ALA A 74 -3.46 17.45 10.90
CA ALA A 74 -2.04 17.28 10.65
C ALA A 74 -1.65 17.76 9.24
N ILE A 75 -2.47 17.45 8.23
CA ILE A 75 -2.26 17.93 6.86
C ILE A 75 -2.35 19.45 6.80
N ARG A 76 -3.38 20.07 7.43
CA ARG A 76 -3.54 21.51 7.48
C ARG A 76 -2.39 22.22 8.19
N MET A 77 -1.94 21.67 9.31
CA MET A 77 -0.79 22.20 10.04
C MET A 77 0.51 22.12 9.23
N PHE A 78 0.73 20.99 8.54
CA PHE A 78 1.88 20.85 7.66
C PHE A 78 1.86 21.88 6.52
N LEU A 79 0.72 22.08 5.86
CA LEU A 79 0.59 23.07 4.79
C LEU A 79 0.78 24.49 5.29
N ALA A 80 0.25 24.83 6.47
CA ALA A 80 0.45 26.12 7.11
C ALA A 80 1.92 26.36 7.46
N LEU A 81 2.60 25.37 8.06
CA LEU A 81 4.02 25.42 8.34
C LEU A 81 4.84 25.56 7.05
N SER A 82 4.51 24.78 6.03
CA SER A 82 5.19 24.83 4.74
C SER A 82 5.08 26.21 4.08
N SER A 83 3.90 26.83 4.16
CA SER A 83 3.68 28.19 3.66
C SER A 83 4.48 29.21 4.48
N PHE A 84 4.49 29.11 5.79
CA PHE A 84 5.22 30.01 6.68
C PHE A 84 6.74 29.92 6.51
N GLN A 85 7.26 28.70 6.33
CA GLN A 85 8.70 28.42 6.20
C GLN A 85 9.17 28.40 4.73
N ASN A 86 8.27 28.68 3.76
CA ASN A 86 8.55 28.61 2.33
C ASN A 86 9.04 27.21 1.88
N PHE A 87 8.51 26.13 2.48
CA PHE A 87 8.81 24.77 1.99
C PHE A 87 8.14 24.55 0.65
N LYS A 88 8.87 23.90 -0.25
CA LYS A 88 8.26 23.31 -1.44
C LYS A 88 7.63 21.96 -1.07
N VAL A 89 6.33 21.85 -1.29
CA VAL A 89 5.55 20.66 -0.98
C VAL A 89 5.45 19.77 -2.21
N PHE A 90 5.67 18.48 -2.01
CA PHE A 90 5.57 17.44 -3.01
C PHE A 90 4.52 16.42 -2.60
N GLN A 91 3.94 15.74 -3.57
CA GLN A 91 3.08 14.58 -3.38
C GLN A 91 3.58 13.43 -4.24
N MET A 92 3.52 12.22 -3.69
CA MET A 92 3.74 10.98 -4.43
C MET A 92 2.67 9.95 -4.08
N ASP A 93 2.39 9.05 -5.03
CA ASP A 93 1.50 7.90 -4.91
C ASP A 93 2.32 6.62 -4.99
N VAL A 94 2.13 5.71 -4.04
CA VAL A 94 2.81 4.41 -4.05
C VAL A 94 2.01 3.43 -4.88
N LYS A 95 2.54 3.06 -6.04
CA LYS A 95 1.90 2.09 -6.92
C LYS A 95 1.74 0.75 -6.23
N SER A 96 0.50 0.21 -6.29
CA SER A 96 0.19 -1.12 -5.76
C SER A 96 0.62 -1.29 -4.30
N ALA A 97 0.40 -0.28 -3.45
CA ALA A 97 0.89 -0.18 -2.09
C ALA A 97 0.67 -1.48 -1.27
N PHE A 98 -0.53 -2.07 -1.32
CA PHE A 98 -0.82 -3.28 -0.57
C PHE A 98 0.02 -4.49 -1.00
N LEU A 99 0.39 -4.58 -2.28
CA LEU A 99 1.26 -5.66 -2.78
C LEU A 99 2.69 -5.59 -2.22
N ASN A 100 3.03 -4.54 -1.50
CA ASN A 100 4.32 -4.40 -0.81
C ASN A 100 4.26 -4.83 0.67
N GLY A 101 3.06 -4.97 1.26
CA GLY A 101 2.88 -5.39 2.65
C GLY A 101 3.08 -6.90 2.82
N ASP A 102 4.03 -7.31 3.65
CA ASP A 102 4.25 -8.72 3.95
C ASP A 102 3.13 -9.24 4.86
N LEU A 103 2.65 -10.46 4.61
CA LEU A 103 1.66 -11.14 5.46
C LEU A 103 2.38 -12.07 6.43
N GLU A 104 2.00 -12.00 7.70
CA GLU A 104 2.45 -12.94 8.73
C GLU A 104 1.52 -14.16 8.79
N GLU A 105 0.25 -13.98 8.41
CA GLU A 105 -0.77 -15.01 8.44
C GLU A 105 -0.73 -15.87 7.17
N GLU A 106 -1.11 -17.12 7.33
CA GLU A 106 -1.24 -18.08 6.25
C GLU A 106 -2.58 -17.90 5.53
N VAL A 107 -2.58 -17.23 4.38
CA VAL A 107 -3.77 -16.90 3.60
C VAL A 107 -3.74 -17.57 2.24
N TYR A 108 -4.84 -18.25 1.90
CA TYR A 108 -5.06 -18.89 0.60
C TYR A 108 -6.21 -18.23 -0.14
N ILE A 109 -6.04 -18.01 -1.44
CA ILE A 109 -7.06 -17.43 -2.31
C ILE A 109 -7.28 -18.29 -3.56
N GLU A 110 -8.48 -18.23 -4.12
CA GLU A 110 -8.79 -18.82 -5.41
C GLU A 110 -7.98 -18.16 -6.51
N GLN A 111 -7.66 -18.93 -7.55
CA GLN A 111 -7.10 -18.36 -8.76
C GLN A 111 -8.03 -17.27 -9.33
N PRO A 112 -7.48 -16.24 -10.00
CA PRO A 112 -8.29 -15.19 -10.60
C PRO A 112 -9.25 -15.74 -11.66
N ASP A 113 -10.52 -15.32 -11.61
CA ASP A 113 -11.51 -15.71 -12.61
C ASP A 113 -11.02 -15.41 -14.03
N GLY A 114 -11.10 -16.40 -14.91
CA GLY A 114 -10.65 -16.32 -16.31
C GLY A 114 -9.16 -16.60 -16.53
N PHE A 115 -8.40 -16.92 -15.48
CA PHE A 115 -6.98 -17.26 -15.56
C PHE A 115 -6.71 -18.59 -14.86
N ILE A 116 -6.12 -19.54 -15.57
CA ILE A 116 -5.62 -20.79 -15.01
C ILE A 116 -4.11 -20.69 -14.93
N LEU A 117 -3.61 -20.46 -13.73
CA LEU A 117 -2.18 -20.34 -13.45
C LEU A 117 -1.58 -21.74 -13.28
N GLY A 118 -0.35 -21.92 -13.75
CA GLY A 118 0.35 -23.21 -13.65
C GLY A 118 -0.30 -24.37 -14.41
N ASN A 119 -1.23 -24.08 -15.34
CA ASN A 119 -1.97 -25.09 -16.15
C ASN A 119 -2.78 -26.11 -15.31
N ASP A 120 -3.06 -25.84 -14.06
CA ASP A 120 -3.86 -26.71 -13.18
C ASP A 120 -4.93 -25.88 -12.44
N PRO A 121 -6.22 -26.08 -12.76
CA PRO A 121 -7.33 -25.36 -12.12
C PRO A 121 -7.54 -25.71 -10.64
N ASN A 122 -6.94 -26.81 -10.16
CA ASN A 122 -7.07 -27.25 -8.77
C ASN A 122 -6.06 -26.59 -7.82
N LEU A 123 -5.07 -25.86 -8.36
CA LEU A 123 -4.15 -25.10 -7.55
C LEU A 123 -4.83 -23.85 -6.99
N VAL A 124 -4.32 -23.38 -5.87
CA VAL A 124 -4.71 -22.13 -5.23
C VAL A 124 -3.48 -21.25 -5.02
N CYS A 125 -3.69 -19.97 -4.81
CA CYS A 125 -2.60 -19.04 -4.53
C CYS A 125 -2.43 -18.91 -3.01
N ARG A 126 -1.24 -19.26 -2.48
CA ARG A 126 -0.83 -18.94 -1.12
C ARG A 126 -0.20 -17.56 -1.13
N LEU A 127 -0.75 -16.63 -0.38
CA LEU A 127 -0.25 -15.26 -0.31
C LEU A 127 1.01 -15.16 0.54
N LYS A 128 2.00 -14.42 0.06
CA LYS A 128 3.20 -13.98 0.77
C LYS A 128 3.08 -12.52 1.16
N LYS A 129 2.34 -11.75 0.35
CA LYS A 129 2.08 -10.32 0.55
C LYS A 129 0.59 -10.03 0.48
N ALA A 130 0.19 -8.91 1.01
CA ALA A 130 -1.19 -8.49 1.03
C ALA A 130 -1.75 -8.26 -0.38
N LEU A 131 -3.04 -8.50 -0.53
CA LEU A 131 -3.81 -8.22 -1.73
C LEU A 131 -5.00 -7.34 -1.37
N TYR A 132 -5.44 -6.53 -2.34
CA TYR A 132 -6.64 -5.70 -2.17
C TYR A 132 -7.83 -6.55 -1.69
N GLY A 133 -8.61 -6.01 -0.75
CA GLY A 133 -9.79 -6.64 -0.21
C GLY A 133 -9.56 -7.52 1.02
N LEU A 134 -8.34 -7.90 1.37
CA LEU A 134 -8.04 -8.50 2.67
C LEU A 134 -8.20 -7.47 3.78
N LYS A 135 -8.75 -7.87 4.91
CA LYS A 135 -8.97 -6.98 6.07
C LYS A 135 -7.66 -6.46 6.66
N GLN A 136 -6.61 -7.29 6.68
CA GLN A 136 -5.29 -6.93 7.19
C GLN A 136 -4.37 -6.22 6.18
N ALA A 137 -4.78 -6.08 4.90
CA ALA A 137 -3.91 -5.48 3.88
C ALA A 137 -3.47 -4.04 4.21
N PRO A 138 -4.32 -3.15 4.72
CA PRO A 138 -3.88 -1.80 5.11
C PRO A 138 -2.82 -1.81 6.20
N ARG A 139 -2.96 -2.70 7.20
CA ARG A 139 -2.00 -2.86 8.29
C ARG A 139 -0.65 -3.39 7.80
N ALA A 140 -0.67 -4.44 6.98
CA ALA A 140 0.55 -5.03 6.42
C ALA A 140 1.35 -3.99 5.60
N TRP A 141 0.67 -3.20 4.79
CA TRP A 141 1.29 -2.09 4.07
C TRP A 141 1.84 -1.00 5.00
N TYR A 142 1.04 -0.53 5.96
CA TYR A 142 1.47 0.48 6.91
C TYR A 142 2.71 0.04 7.70
N TYR A 143 2.74 -1.20 8.18
CA TYR A 143 3.88 -1.75 8.90
C TYR A 143 5.14 -1.80 8.02
N ARG A 144 5.01 -2.21 6.76
CA ARG A 144 6.11 -2.22 5.79
C ARG A 144 6.68 -0.83 5.56
N LEU A 145 5.82 0.15 5.33
CA LEU A 145 6.21 1.54 5.09
C LEU A 145 6.84 2.15 6.36
N ASP A 146 6.23 1.95 7.51
CA ASP A 146 6.73 2.43 8.80
C ASP A 146 8.16 1.91 9.08
N LYS A 147 8.37 0.62 8.93
CA LYS A 147 9.68 -0.01 9.07
C LYS A 147 10.71 0.59 8.10
N TYR A 148 10.31 0.79 6.85
CA TYR A 148 11.18 1.38 5.85
C TYR A 148 11.55 2.82 6.20
N LEU A 149 10.59 3.66 6.59
CA LEU A 149 10.85 5.05 6.97
C LEU A 149 11.77 5.15 8.18
N HIS A 150 11.59 4.29 9.19
CA HIS A 150 12.53 4.22 10.33
C HIS A 150 13.96 3.86 9.89
N GLN A 151 14.12 2.91 8.96
CA GLN A 151 15.42 2.55 8.39
C GLN A 151 16.07 3.71 7.61
N GLN A 152 15.25 4.62 7.06
CA GLN A 152 15.71 5.86 6.42
C GLN A 152 15.99 7.00 7.40
N GLY A 153 15.90 6.75 8.72
CA GLY A 153 16.20 7.73 9.77
C GLY A 153 15.04 8.66 10.13
N PHE A 154 13.81 8.31 9.75
CA PHE A 154 12.64 9.06 10.17
C PHE A 154 12.19 8.64 11.57
N SER A 155 11.74 9.62 12.34
CA SER A 155 11.04 9.44 13.61
C SER A 155 9.55 9.70 13.43
N LYS A 156 8.73 8.86 14.04
CA LYS A 156 7.27 9.00 14.01
C LYS A 156 6.80 10.09 14.96
N GLY A 157 5.82 10.88 14.55
CA GLY A 157 5.19 11.88 15.41
C GLY A 157 4.41 11.24 16.57
N SER A 158 4.50 11.86 17.75
CA SER A 158 3.79 11.36 18.94
C SER A 158 2.29 11.66 18.90
N ALA A 159 1.87 12.74 18.25
CA ALA A 159 0.46 13.13 18.14
C ALA A 159 -0.27 12.49 16.95
N ASP A 160 0.43 12.16 15.90
CA ASP A 160 -0.10 11.48 14.70
C ASP A 160 0.92 10.48 14.21
N SER A 161 0.56 9.19 14.20
CA SER A 161 1.40 8.09 13.78
C SER A 161 1.65 8.02 12.25
N ASN A 162 0.98 8.86 11.48
CA ASN A 162 1.23 9.03 10.04
C ASN A 162 2.12 10.24 9.71
N LEU A 163 2.50 11.01 10.72
CA LEU A 163 3.48 12.07 10.61
C LEU A 163 4.87 11.49 10.86
N TYR A 164 5.79 11.74 9.95
CA TYR A 164 7.19 11.34 10.08
C TYR A 164 8.10 12.55 9.90
N ILE A 165 9.13 12.62 10.71
CA ILE A 165 10.08 13.74 10.76
C ILE A 165 11.49 13.19 10.66
N LYS A 166 12.32 13.81 9.83
CA LYS A 166 13.74 13.58 9.75
C LYS A 166 14.49 14.90 9.90
N ILE A 167 15.47 14.94 10.78
CA ILE A 167 16.33 16.11 11.02
C ILE A 167 17.77 15.70 10.78
N GLU A 168 18.46 16.41 9.89
CA GLU A 168 19.88 16.22 9.59
C GLU A 168 20.55 17.59 9.42
N ASN A 169 21.55 17.92 10.27
CA ASN A 169 22.30 19.18 10.18
C ASN A 169 21.39 20.43 10.08
N ASP A 170 20.44 20.56 11.00
CA ASP A 170 19.44 21.64 11.05
C ASP A 170 18.46 21.69 9.85
N LYS A 171 18.53 20.69 8.97
CA LYS A 171 17.55 20.51 7.89
C LYS A 171 16.42 19.61 8.36
N LEU A 172 15.19 20.02 8.05
CA LEU A 172 13.96 19.37 8.48
C LEU A 172 13.20 18.86 7.26
N LEU A 173 12.90 17.56 7.23
CA LEU A 173 12.00 16.94 6.27
C LEU A 173 10.79 16.36 7.03
N ILE A 174 9.59 16.73 6.60
CA ILE A 174 8.33 16.29 7.17
C ILE A 174 7.58 15.49 6.11
N LEU A 175 7.03 14.33 6.50
CA LEU A 175 6.17 13.49 5.68
C LEU A 175 4.84 13.27 6.38
N LEU A 176 3.77 13.24 5.61
CA LEU A 176 2.45 12.77 6.01
C LEU A 176 2.00 11.66 5.08
N VAL A 177 1.66 10.52 5.67
CA VAL A 177 1.23 9.32 4.95
C VAL A 177 -0.28 9.17 5.04
N TYR A 178 -0.94 9.06 3.89
CA TYR A 178 -2.36 8.74 3.80
C TYR A 178 -2.57 7.54 2.87
N VAL A 179 -2.54 6.35 3.44
CA VAL A 179 -2.63 5.04 2.74
C VAL A 179 -1.50 4.88 1.72
N ASP A 180 -1.74 5.18 0.45
CA ASP A 180 -0.80 5.14 -0.68
C ASP A 180 -0.27 6.52 -1.08
N ASP A 181 -0.89 7.59 -0.61
CA ASP A 181 -0.44 8.96 -0.82
C ASP A 181 0.54 9.42 0.25
N ILE A 182 1.64 10.04 -0.15
CA ILE A 182 2.63 10.65 0.73
C ILE A 182 2.80 12.12 0.33
N ILE A 183 2.52 13.03 1.28
CA ILE A 183 2.79 14.45 1.12
C ILE A 183 4.03 14.78 1.94
N PHE A 184 4.98 15.51 1.37
CA PHE A 184 6.22 15.83 2.06
C PHE A 184 6.81 17.18 1.65
N GLY A 185 7.64 17.74 2.51
CA GLY A 185 8.34 19.00 2.26
C GLY A 185 9.44 19.24 3.28
N SER A 186 10.40 20.07 2.90
CA SER A 186 11.61 20.35 3.66
C SER A 186 11.96 21.82 3.56
N ASN A 187 12.67 22.35 4.58
CA ASN A 187 13.35 23.65 4.51
C ASN A 187 14.57 23.64 3.56
N GLU A 188 14.96 22.45 3.06
CA GLU A 188 16.02 22.27 2.10
C GLU A 188 15.53 21.36 0.95
N GLU A 189 15.33 21.91 -0.25
CA GLU A 189 14.73 21.20 -1.38
C GLU A 189 15.52 19.95 -1.77
N SER A 190 16.84 19.97 -1.66
CA SER A 190 17.69 18.81 -1.95
C SER A 190 17.34 17.57 -1.10
N MET A 191 16.87 17.79 0.13
CA MET A 191 16.45 16.72 1.03
C MET A 191 15.15 16.07 0.55
N SER A 192 14.19 16.86 0.08
CA SER A 192 12.96 16.37 -0.54
C SER A 192 13.24 15.59 -1.82
N GLN A 193 14.12 16.09 -2.67
CA GLN A 193 14.52 15.42 -3.92
C GLN A 193 15.22 14.07 -3.63
N SER A 194 16.13 14.05 -2.67
CA SER A 194 16.82 12.83 -2.24
C SER A 194 15.84 11.79 -1.72
N PHE A 195 14.86 12.20 -0.92
CA PHE A 195 13.80 11.32 -0.45
C PHE A 195 12.97 10.75 -1.61
N ALA A 196 12.55 11.59 -2.55
CA ALA A 196 11.79 11.14 -3.72
C ALA A 196 12.55 10.08 -4.53
N LEU A 197 13.87 10.24 -4.71
CA LEU A 197 14.72 9.27 -5.41
C LEU A 197 14.85 7.94 -4.64
N VAL A 198 14.91 8.00 -3.32
CA VAL A 198 14.99 6.80 -2.46
C VAL A 198 13.68 5.99 -2.53
N MET A 199 12.54 6.67 -2.55
CA MET A 199 11.20 6.03 -2.63
C MET A 199 10.89 5.43 -4.02
N GLN A 200 11.66 5.74 -5.06
CA GLN A 200 11.48 5.18 -6.41
C GLN A 200 12.22 3.84 -6.62
N LYS A 201 13.07 3.43 -5.70
CA LYS A 201 13.83 2.16 -5.73
C LYS A 201 13.06 1.01 -5.13
#